data_b2cac05ad1d7e64f10a16dc5931a1d75
#
_entry.id   b2cac05ad1d7e64f10a16dc5931a1d75
#
_cell.length_a   1.000
_cell.length_b   1.000
_cell.length_c   1.000
_cell.angle_alpha   90.00
_cell.angle_beta   90.00
_cell.angle_gamma   90.00
#
_symmetry.space_group_name_H-M   'P 1'
#
loop_
_entity.id
_entity.type
_entity.pdbx_description
1 polymer ?
#
loop_
_entity_poly.entity_id
_entity_poly.type
_entity_poly.pdbx_seq_one_letter_code
_entity_poly.pdbx_strand_id
1 'polypeptide(L)'
;MDTTSLVNDQVEAGARFLSRFDKIVPVAVAYWLKENDVSRPYLYIASEQFNDGSANYREVGRIAREMNDPDFDSFRVKLVPTNNYFNQELIELRRRIPSDRPLRYTDTYFGGRGIEWIYVYPLPAAVSA
;
A
#
# COMPACT_ATOMS: atom_id res chain seq x y z
N MET A 1 -23.75 -8.53 1.84
CA MET A 1 -22.81 -7.40 2.02
C MET A 1 -22.04 -7.19 0.74
N ASP A 2 -21.94 -5.97 0.31
CA ASP A 2 -21.22 -5.64 -0.91
C ASP A 2 -19.71 -5.65 -0.66
N THR A 3 -18.99 -6.56 -1.33
CA THR A 3 -17.55 -6.69 -1.22
C THR A 3 -16.82 -5.40 -1.66
N THR A 4 -17.38 -4.71 -2.67
CA THR A 4 -16.83 -3.45 -3.15
C THR A 4 -16.82 -2.38 -2.08
N SER A 5 -17.88 -2.33 -1.27
CA SER A 5 -17.99 -1.37 -0.16
C SER A 5 -16.91 -1.59 0.88
N LEU A 6 -16.65 -2.86 1.26
CA LEU A 6 -15.59 -3.20 2.22
C LEU A 6 -14.20 -2.81 1.69
N VAL A 7 -13.96 -3.06 0.41
CA VAL A 7 -12.67 -2.69 -0.22
C VAL A 7 -12.50 -1.17 -0.20
N ASN A 8 -13.55 -0.42 -0.52
CA ASN A 8 -13.48 1.04 -0.51
C ASN A 8 -13.20 1.58 0.89
N ASP A 9 -13.84 1.01 1.92
CA ASP A 9 -13.60 1.43 3.30
C ASP A 9 -12.15 1.17 3.73
N GLN A 10 -11.59 0.03 3.34
CA GLN A 10 -10.20 -0.31 3.60
C GLN A 10 -9.24 0.63 2.86
N VAL A 11 -9.54 0.95 1.62
CA VAL A 11 -8.71 1.85 0.81
C VAL A 11 -8.70 3.26 1.42
N GLU A 12 -9.87 3.75 1.85
CA GLU A 12 -9.96 5.08 2.47
C GLU A 12 -9.24 5.11 3.83
N ALA A 13 -9.41 4.07 4.64
CA ALA A 13 -8.71 3.97 5.91
C ALA A 13 -7.20 3.89 5.72
N GLY A 14 -6.76 3.16 4.70
CA GLY A 14 -5.35 3.08 4.33
C GLY A 14 -4.79 4.42 3.91
N ALA A 15 -5.57 5.22 3.18
CA ALA A 15 -5.15 6.57 2.79
C ALA A 15 -4.92 7.47 4.01
N ARG A 16 -5.82 7.39 5.00
CA ARG A 16 -5.67 8.14 6.25
C ARG A 16 -4.41 7.71 7.00
N PHE A 17 -4.15 6.42 7.04
CA PHE A 17 -2.93 5.90 7.65
C PHE A 17 -1.68 6.39 6.92
N LEU A 18 -1.66 6.28 5.60
CA LEU A 18 -0.51 6.66 4.78
C LEU A 18 -0.16 8.13 4.92
N SER A 19 -1.15 9.00 5.03
CA SER A 19 -0.89 10.44 5.18
C SER A 19 -0.13 10.75 6.47
N ARG A 20 -0.30 9.92 7.50
CA ARG A 20 0.43 10.04 8.76
C ARG A 20 1.79 9.34 8.70
N PHE A 21 1.80 8.14 8.14
CA PHE A 21 3.00 7.32 8.07
C PHE A 21 4.08 7.97 7.20
N ASP A 22 3.69 8.57 6.08
CA ASP A 22 4.61 9.21 5.14
C ASP A 22 5.36 10.41 5.76
N LYS A 23 4.83 10.99 6.82
CA LYS A 23 5.50 12.07 7.55
C LYS A 23 6.69 11.56 8.37
N ILE A 24 6.71 10.28 8.67
CA ILE A 24 7.74 9.64 9.50
C ILE A 24 8.70 8.83 8.62
N VAL A 25 8.15 8.07 7.69
CA VAL A 25 8.91 7.20 6.78
C VAL A 25 8.52 7.55 5.36
N PRO A 26 9.47 8.01 4.53
CA PRO A 26 9.16 8.34 3.13
C PRO A 26 8.64 7.11 2.38
N VAL A 27 7.46 7.23 1.79
CA VAL A 27 6.80 6.14 1.06
C VAL A 27 7.08 6.30 -0.43
N ALA A 28 7.69 5.29 -1.04
CA ALA A 28 7.94 5.28 -2.48
C ALA A 28 6.70 4.87 -3.26
N VAL A 29 6.03 3.81 -2.79
CA VAL A 29 4.77 3.34 -3.36
C VAL A 29 4.02 2.58 -2.28
N ALA A 30 2.69 2.66 -2.31
CA ALA A 30 1.83 1.92 -1.39
C ALA A 30 0.65 1.34 -2.17
N TYR A 31 0.29 0.10 -1.85
CA TYR A 31 -0.73 -0.60 -2.63
C TYR A 31 -1.40 -1.69 -1.82
N TRP A 32 -2.70 -1.88 -2.07
CA TRP A 32 -3.43 -3.07 -1.64
C TRP A 32 -3.27 -4.14 -2.70
N LEU A 33 -2.94 -5.35 -2.28
CA LEU A 33 -2.74 -6.47 -3.19
C LEU A 33 -3.48 -7.69 -2.67
N LYS A 34 -4.37 -8.23 -3.52
CA LYS A 34 -5.00 -9.52 -3.31
C LYS A 34 -4.43 -10.48 -4.35
N GLU A 35 -3.52 -11.33 -3.92
CA GLU A 35 -2.93 -12.35 -4.80
C GLU A 35 -3.90 -13.52 -4.97
N ASN A 36 -3.77 -14.22 -6.11
CA ASN A 36 -4.47 -15.49 -6.30
C ASN A 36 -4.03 -16.46 -5.20
N ASP A 37 -4.96 -17.27 -4.73
CA ASP A 37 -4.70 -18.30 -3.71
C ASP A 37 -4.39 -17.74 -2.31
N VAL A 38 -4.43 -16.43 -2.13
CA VAL A 38 -4.31 -15.78 -0.82
C VAL A 38 -5.70 -15.31 -0.41
N SER A 39 -6.12 -15.63 0.81
CA SER A 39 -7.51 -15.41 1.24
C SER A 39 -7.87 -13.95 1.47
N ARG A 40 -6.89 -13.08 1.73
CA ARG A 40 -7.13 -11.69 2.12
C ARG A 40 -6.14 -10.74 1.49
N PRO A 41 -6.56 -9.49 1.23
CA PRO A 41 -5.62 -8.47 0.75
C PRO A 41 -4.73 -7.94 1.88
N TYR A 42 -3.57 -7.43 1.51
CA TYR A 42 -2.66 -6.75 2.43
C TYR A 42 -2.28 -5.39 1.85
N LEU A 43 -2.01 -4.45 2.75
CA LEU A 43 -1.47 -3.14 2.37
C LEU A 43 0.05 -3.20 2.42
N TYR A 44 0.67 -3.09 1.26
CA TYR A 44 2.12 -3.06 1.14
C TYR A 44 2.60 -1.61 1.09
N ILE A 45 3.59 -1.29 1.89
CA ILE A 45 4.20 0.04 1.92
C ILE A 45 5.69 -0.13 1.64
N ALA A 46 6.14 0.39 0.50
CA ALA A 46 7.53 0.28 0.09
C ALA A 46 8.29 1.56 0.40
N SER A 47 9.45 1.41 1.05
CA SER A 47 10.33 2.52 1.35
C SER A 47 11.78 2.09 1.23
N GLU A 48 12.64 2.99 0.78
CA GLU A 48 14.09 2.75 0.74
C GLU A 48 14.66 2.47 2.11
N GLN A 49 14.02 2.99 3.16
CA GLN A 49 14.45 2.74 4.55
C GLN A 49 14.37 1.27 4.92
N PHE A 50 13.60 0.46 4.19
CA PHE A 50 13.46 -0.97 4.48
C PHE A 50 14.37 -1.84 3.61
N ASN A 51 15.23 -1.24 2.77
CA ASN A 51 16.09 -1.99 1.86
C ASN A 51 17.16 -2.82 2.57
N ASP A 52 17.52 -2.44 3.79
CA ASP A 52 18.48 -3.17 4.62
C ASP A 52 17.83 -4.16 5.60
N GLY A 53 16.52 -4.35 5.48
CA GLY A 53 15.78 -5.27 6.35
C GLY A 53 15.35 -4.67 7.68
N SER A 54 15.47 -3.35 7.86
CA SER A 54 15.19 -2.70 9.14
C SER A 54 13.75 -2.21 9.29
N ALA A 55 12.78 -2.91 8.69
CA ALA A 55 11.37 -2.54 8.80
C ALA A 55 10.93 -2.47 10.27
N ASN A 56 10.33 -1.35 10.66
CA ASN A 56 9.91 -1.11 12.04
C ASN A 56 8.38 -1.00 12.12
N TYR A 57 7.75 -2.08 12.57
CA TYR A 57 6.29 -2.14 12.70
C TYR A 57 5.75 -1.41 13.92
N ARG A 58 6.62 -0.92 14.80
CA ARG A 58 6.20 -0.16 15.99
C ARG A 58 5.44 1.09 15.61
N GLU A 59 5.93 1.80 14.59
CA GLU A 59 5.24 3.01 14.10
C GLU A 59 3.88 2.70 13.49
N VAL A 60 3.76 1.56 12.81
CA VAL A 60 2.47 1.11 12.27
C VAL A 60 1.45 0.96 13.41
N GLY A 61 1.84 0.24 14.47
CA GLY A 61 0.96 0.03 15.62
C GLY A 61 0.60 1.31 16.35
N ARG A 62 1.58 2.22 16.52
CA ARG A 62 1.36 3.48 17.19
C ARG A 62 0.36 4.35 16.44
N ILE A 63 0.55 4.51 15.14
CA ILE A 63 -0.34 5.33 14.31
C ILE A 63 -1.74 4.73 14.26
N ALA A 64 -1.84 3.40 14.14
CA ALA A 64 -3.13 2.72 14.11
C ALA A 64 -3.91 2.97 15.41
N ARG A 65 -3.24 2.93 16.56
CA ARG A 65 -3.88 3.22 17.85
C ARG A 65 -4.34 4.67 17.93
N GLU A 66 -3.52 5.60 17.46
CA GLU A 66 -3.86 7.02 17.47
C GLU A 66 -5.05 7.34 16.57
N MET A 67 -5.12 6.68 15.41
CA MET A 67 -6.23 6.85 14.49
C MET A 67 -7.54 6.31 15.04
N ASN A 68 -7.46 5.19 15.75
CA ASN A 68 -8.64 4.49 16.29
C ASN A 68 -9.73 4.32 15.21
N ASP A 69 -9.32 3.89 14.03
CA ASP A 69 -10.20 3.74 12.87
C ASP A 69 -10.65 2.29 12.75
N PRO A 70 -11.96 2.01 12.85
CA PRO A 70 -12.44 0.61 12.83
C PRO A 70 -12.23 -0.07 11.48
N ASP A 71 -12.04 0.68 10.42
CA ASP A 71 -11.83 0.11 9.08
C ASP A 71 -10.36 -0.16 8.78
N PHE A 72 -9.45 0.20 9.68
CA PHE A 72 -8.02 -0.01 9.49
C PHE A 72 -7.51 -1.12 10.41
N ASP A 73 -6.93 -2.15 9.80
CA ASP A 73 -6.32 -3.29 10.52
C ASP A 73 -4.81 -3.26 10.34
N SER A 74 -4.08 -2.93 11.40
CA SER A 74 -2.61 -2.84 11.37
C SER A 74 -1.95 -4.18 11.06
N PHE A 75 -2.62 -5.31 11.30
CA PHE A 75 -2.10 -6.64 10.98
C PHE A 75 -2.09 -6.92 9.47
N ARG A 76 -2.76 -6.08 8.69
CA ARG A 76 -2.77 -6.19 7.23
C ARG A 76 -1.67 -5.41 6.56
N VAL A 77 -0.83 -4.70 7.32
CA VAL A 77 0.25 -3.88 6.76
C VAL A 77 1.50 -4.72 6.61
N LYS A 78 2.14 -4.61 5.45
CA LYS A 78 3.45 -5.20 5.18
C LYS A 78 4.42 -4.12 4.73
N LEU A 79 5.51 -3.96 5.46
CA LEU A 79 6.57 -3.02 5.13
C LEU A 79 7.61 -3.75 4.28
N VAL A 80 7.86 -3.22 3.08
CA VAL A 80 8.68 -3.91 2.08
C VAL A 80 9.75 -2.98 1.50
N PRO A 81 10.85 -3.54 0.99
CA PRO A 81 11.88 -2.73 0.34
C PRO A 81 11.45 -2.25 -1.04
N THR A 82 12.15 -1.25 -1.58
CA THR A 82 11.92 -0.77 -2.95
C THR A 82 12.71 -1.55 -3.98
N ASN A 83 13.72 -2.31 -3.57
CA ASN A 83 14.71 -2.90 -4.49
C ASN A 83 14.34 -4.29 -5.01
N ASN A 84 13.15 -4.81 -4.67
CA ASN A 84 12.71 -6.05 -5.31
C ASN A 84 12.05 -5.75 -6.66
N TYR A 85 11.98 -6.76 -7.50
CA TYR A 85 11.51 -6.62 -8.87
C TYR A 85 10.08 -6.08 -8.96
N PHE A 86 9.19 -6.63 -8.13
CA PHE A 86 7.78 -6.24 -8.13
C PHE A 86 7.61 -4.75 -7.79
N ASN A 87 8.28 -4.29 -6.73
CA ASN A 87 8.16 -2.91 -6.29
C ASN A 87 8.83 -1.93 -7.26
N GLN A 88 9.95 -2.32 -7.86
CA GLN A 88 10.60 -1.48 -8.87
C GLN A 88 9.69 -1.28 -10.08
N GLU A 89 9.00 -2.32 -10.52
CA GLU A 89 8.05 -2.19 -11.63
C GLU A 89 6.86 -1.29 -11.26
N LEU A 90 6.34 -1.41 -10.05
CA LEU A 90 5.23 -0.55 -9.61
C LEU A 90 5.67 0.91 -9.51
N ILE A 91 6.85 1.16 -8.97
CA ILE A 91 7.39 2.53 -8.85
C ILE A 91 7.54 3.14 -10.25
N GLU A 92 8.08 2.38 -11.19
CA GLU A 92 8.25 2.85 -12.56
C GLU A 92 6.90 3.12 -13.23
N LEU A 93 5.94 2.22 -13.04
CA LEU A 93 4.59 2.39 -13.58
C LEU A 93 3.92 3.63 -12.99
N ARG A 94 4.03 3.82 -11.66
CA ARG A 94 3.47 4.97 -10.97
C ARG A 94 4.06 6.28 -11.49
N ARG A 95 5.34 6.27 -11.85
CA ARG A 95 6.05 7.42 -12.36
C ARG A 95 5.54 7.87 -13.73
N ARG A 96 5.06 6.92 -14.55
CA ARG A 96 4.55 7.19 -15.91
C ARG A 96 3.12 7.71 -15.93
N ILE A 97 2.37 7.53 -14.85
CA ILE A 97 0.94 7.86 -14.80
C ILE A 97 0.76 9.04 -13.86
N PRO A 98 -0.21 9.96 -14.15
CA PRO A 98 -0.41 11.13 -13.29
C PRO A 98 -0.54 10.75 -11.82
N SER A 99 0.17 11.47 -10.96
CA SER A 99 0.34 11.13 -9.55
C SER A 99 -0.95 11.26 -8.74
N ASP A 100 -1.94 11.99 -9.24
CA ASP A 100 -3.21 12.20 -8.56
C ASP A 100 -4.22 11.06 -8.78
N ARG A 101 -3.86 10.06 -9.58
CA ARG A 101 -4.77 8.97 -9.93
C ARG A 101 -4.31 7.65 -9.36
N PRO A 102 -5.24 6.87 -8.76
CA PRO A 102 -4.90 5.51 -8.37
C PRO A 102 -4.76 4.62 -9.60
N LEU A 103 -4.02 3.53 -9.44
CA LEU A 103 -3.94 2.47 -10.45
C LEU A 103 -4.73 1.29 -9.95
N ARG A 104 -5.57 0.70 -10.81
CA ARG A 104 -6.40 -0.45 -10.47
C ARG A 104 -6.31 -1.49 -11.57
N TYR A 105 -6.00 -2.71 -11.19
CA TYR A 105 -5.97 -3.84 -12.12
C TYR A 105 -6.63 -5.04 -11.47
N THR A 106 -7.30 -5.85 -12.27
CA THR A 106 -7.92 -7.10 -11.83
C THR A 106 -7.52 -8.22 -12.77
N ASP A 107 -7.48 -9.45 -12.25
CA ASP A 107 -7.22 -10.66 -13.01
C ASP A 107 -6.00 -10.51 -13.94
N THR A 108 -4.88 -10.11 -13.37
CA THR A 108 -3.68 -9.80 -14.14
C THR A 108 -2.47 -10.58 -13.63
N TYR A 109 -1.39 -10.52 -14.40
CA TYR A 109 -0.11 -11.07 -14.03
C TYR A 109 0.90 -9.94 -14.04
N PHE A 110 1.59 -9.74 -12.94
CA PHE A 110 2.51 -8.61 -12.81
C PHE A 110 3.67 -9.00 -11.89
N GLY A 111 4.88 -8.66 -12.30
CA GLY A 111 6.07 -8.95 -11.49
C GLY A 111 6.24 -10.43 -11.15
N GLY A 112 5.78 -11.34 -12.04
CA GLY A 112 5.85 -12.78 -11.83
C GLY A 112 4.77 -13.33 -10.91
N ARG A 113 3.75 -12.55 -10.55
CA ARG A 113 2.68 -12.97 -9.62
C ARG A 113 1.32 -12.92 -10.28
N GLY A 114 0.49 -13.94 -10.01
CA GLY A 114 -0.91 -13.93 -10.39
C GLY A 114 -1.69 -13.08 -9.39
N ILE A 115 -2.40 -12.06 -9.89
CA ILE A 115 -3.04 -11.05 -9.07
C ILE A 115 -4.54 -11.06 -9.33
N GLU A 116 -5.33 -11.26 -8.26
CA GLU A 116 -6.78 -11.14 -8.34
C GLU A 116 -7.17 -9.67 -8.50
N TRP A 117 -6.61 -8.79 -7.65
CA TRP A 117 -6.73 -7.36 -7.83
C TRP A 117 -5.60 -6.61 -7.10
N ILE A 118 -5.30 -5.42 -7.60
CA ILE A 118 -4.35 -4.51 -6.98
C ILE A 118 -4.90 -3.08 -7.09
N TYR A 119 -4.72 -2.32 -6.01
CA TYR A 119 -5.02 -0.89 -5.97
C TYR A 119 -3.75 -0.18 -5.52
N VAL A 120 -3.20 0.65 -6.40
CA VAL A 120 -2.00 1.45 -6.08
C VAL A 120 -2.44 2.87 -5.78
N TYR A 121 -2.10 3.35 -4.59
CA TYR A 121 -2.46 4.71 -4.19
C TYR A 121 -1.82 5.74 -5.09
N PRO A 122 -2.45 6.92 -5.24
CA PRO A 122 -1.75 8.08 -5.77
C PRO A 122 -0.49 8.35 -4.96
N LEU A 123 0.44 9.13 -5.49
CA LEU A 123 1.63 9.50 -4.73
C LEU A 123 1.23 10.13 -3.40
N PRO A 124 2.01 9.86 -2.33
CA PRO A 124 1.67 10.36 -1.00
C PRO A 124 1.49 11.86 -0.98
N ALA A 125 0.65 12.33 -0.03
CA ALA A 125 0.35 13.76 0.12
C ALA A 125 1.60 14.61 0.32
N ALA A 126 2.62 14.06 0.97
CA ALA A 126 3.89 14.77 1.18
C ALA A 126 4.60 15.06 -0.14
N VAL A 127 4.37 14.25 -1.16
CA VAL A 127 4.95 14.43 -2.50
C VAL A 127 4.07 15.34 -3.35
N SER A 128 2.77 15.26 -3.17
CA SER A 128 1.79 16.02 -3.95
C SER A 128 1.54 17.43 -3.43
N ALA A 129 2.02 17.71 -2.25
CA ALA A 129 1.82 19.03 -1.61
C ALA A 129 2.67 20.11 -2.25
#